data_2521e8030233350bb106196600d7800c
#
_entry.id   2521e8030233350bb106196600d7800c
#
_cell.length_a   1.000
_cell.length_b   1.000
_cell.length_c   1.000
_cell.angle_alpha   90.00
_cell.angle_beta   90.00
_cell.angle_gamma   90.00
#
_symmetry.space_group_name_H-M   'P 1'
#
loop_
_entity.id
_entity.type
_entity.pdbx_description
1 polymer ?
#
loop_
_entity_poly.entity_id
_entity_poly.type
_entity_poly.pdbx_seq_one_letter_code
_entity_poly.pdbx_strand_id
1 'polypeptide(L)'
;PSLMRAVVSPKNIKKKYFHLPVIIMTNYANIRTAVTAMKLGAFEYVTKPINPDEILITIGNALNSAQDENQKGNSEVNKTQKKHPTAPALMFVEGKSDRAKEVKKHIELVAPTNLSVIVEGESGTGKEYVSRHLHHQSDRKDKPFVALDCGALSDDLAGSELFGHLKGAFTGALQDKEGQFVAANGGTLFLDEIGNLSYEV
;
A
#
# COMPACT_ATOMS: atom_id res chain seq x y z
N PRO A 1 -34.31 10.60 24.20
CA PRO A 1 -34.66 10.38 22.82
C PRO A 1 -33.47 9.70 22.12
N SER A 2 -33.59 8.39 21.92
CA SER A 2 -32.59 7.56 21.26
C SER A 2 -32.58 7.90 19.78
N LEU A 3 -31.50 8.50 19.30
CA LEU A 3 -31.22 8.57 17.86
C LEU A 3 -31.02 7.12 17.37
N MET A 4 -32.01 6.57 16.73
CA MET A 4 -31.87 5.38 15.88
C MET A 4 -30.89 5.73 14.75
N ARG A 5 -29.62 5.43 14.91
CA ARG A 5 -28.66 5.41 13.81
C ARG A 5 -29.04 4.21 12.92
N ALA A 6 -29.61 4.48 11.77
CA ALA A 6 -29.77 3.48 10.74
C ALA A 6 -28.38 2.98 10.33
N VAL A 7 -27.97 1.84 10.86
CA VAL A 7 -26.74 1.16 10.43
C VAL A 7 -27.04 0.50 9.10
N VAL A 8 -26.71 1.19 8.01
CA VAL A 8 -26.78 0.61 6.67
C VAL A 8 -25.67 -0.42 6.56
N SER A 9 -26.04 -1.70 6.70
CA SER A 9 -25.06 -2.79 6.55
C SER A 9 -24.63 -2.94 5.07
N PRO A 10 -23.33 -3.13 4.78
CA PRO A 10 -22.83 -3.43 3.43
C PRO A 10 -23.61 -4.58 2.77
N LYS A 11 -23.98 -5.58 3.56
CA LYS A 11 -24.80 -6.72 3.10
C LYS A 11 -26.16 -6.31 2.54
N ASN A 12 -26.80 -5.29 3.12
CA ASN A 12 -28.10 -4.81 2.64
C ASN A 12 -27.97 -4.00 1.33
N ILE A 13 -26.89 -3.24 1.20
CA ILE A 13 -26.55 -2.52 -0.04
C ILE A 13 -26.26 -3.53 -1.15
N LYS A 14 -25.41 -4.51 -0.90
CA LYS A 14 -25.02 -5.55 -1.87
C LYS A 14 -26.20 -6.43 -2.31
N LYS A 15 -27.18 -6.67 -1.46
CA LYS A 15 -28.41 -7.38 -1.85
C LYS A 15 -29.23 -6.63 -2.90
N LYS A 16 -29.26 -5.29 -2.84
CA LYS A 16 -30.04 -4.46 -3.76
C LYS A 16 -29.22 -4.01 -4.97
N TYR A 17 -27.90 -3.79 -4.76
CA TYR A 17 -26.98 -3.27 -5.77
C TYR A 17 -25.72 -4.14 -5.78
N PHE A 18 -25.81 -5.28 -6.43
CA PHE A 18 -24.77 -6.32 -6.43
C PHE A 18 -23.40 -5.83 -6.92
N HIS A 19 -23.40 -5.02 -7.99
CA HIS A 19 -22.16 -4.52 -8.61
C HIS A 19 -21.58 -3.25 -7.95
N LEU A 20 -22.29 -2.66 -6.99
CA LEU A 20 -21.84 -1.41 -6.39
C LEU A 20 -20.74 -1.69 -5.37
N PRO A 21 -19.50 -1.18 -5.54
CA PRO A 21 -18.49 -1.26 -4.50
C PRO A 21 -18.90 -0.40 -3.30
N VAL A 22 -18.70 -0.91 -2.09
CA VAL A 22 -19.07 -0.25 -0.84
C VAL A 22 -17.81 0.06 -0.06
N ILE A 23 -17.47 1.33 0.12
CA ILE A 23 -16.37 1.79 0.96
C ILE A 23 -16.95 2.29 2.29
N ILE A 24 -16.43 1.80 3.40
CA ILE A 24 -16.83 2.22 4.74
C ILE A 24 -15.84 3.24 5.28
N MET A 25 -16.34 4.40 5.70
CA MET A 25 -15.54 5.45 6.33
C MET A 25 -15.96 5.65 7.79
N THR A 26 -15.00 5.59 8.73
CA THR A 26 -15.29 5.65 10.17
C THR A 26 -14.27 6.47 10.94
N ASN A 27 -14.67 6.97 12.11
CA ASN A 27 -13.75 7.60 13.07
C ASN A 27 -13.06 6.59 14.00
N TYR A 28 -13.42 5.30 13.91
CA TYR A 28 -12.93 4.28 14.83
C TYR A 28 -12.06 3.26 14.07
N ALA A 29 -10.77 3.26 14.36
CA ALA A 29 -9.83 2.24 13.90
C ALA A 29 -10.01 0.98 14.76
N ASN A 30 -10.84 0.03 14.31
CA ASN A 30 -11.04 -1.24 15.02
C ASN A 30 -10.92 -2.40 14.03
N ILE A 31 -9.89 -3.20 14.20
CA ILE A 31 -9.58 -4.34 13.34
C ILE A 31 -10.76 -5.33 13.24
N ARG A 32 -11.45 -5.62 14.34
CA ARG A 32 -12.60 -6.54 14.32
C ARG A 32 -13.76 -6.00 13.48
N THR A 33 -13.99 -4.68 13.56
CA THR A 33 -15.01 -4.01 12.76
C THR A 33 -14.64 -3.99 11.28
N ALA A 34 -13.37 -3.72 10.96
CA ALA A 34 -12.86 -3.76 9.59
C ALA A 34 -13.02 -5.16 8.98
N VAL A 35 -12.55 -6.20 9.67
CA VAL A 35 -12.69 -7.59 9.22
C VAL A 35 -14.16 -7.98 9.04
N THR A 36 -15.04 -7.54 9.94
CA THR A 36 -16.49 -7.82 9.83
C THR A 36 -17.08 -7.09 8.61
N ALA A 37 -16.69 -5.85 8.37
CA ALA A 37 -17.12 -5.07 7.22
C ALA A 37 -16.73 -5.73 5.89
N MET A 38 -15.48 -6.19 5.78
CA MET A 38 -14.98 -6.92 4.61
C MET A 38 -15.73 -8.24 4.40
N LYS A 39 -15.99 -9.02 5.46
CA LYS A 39 -16.80 -10.24 5.38
C LYS A 39 -18.24 -10.00 4.96
N LEU A 40 -18.77 -8.81 5.22
CA LEU A 40 -20.13 -8.40 4.80
C LEU A 40 -20.15 -7.83 3.38
N GLY A 41 -19.02 -7.84 2.66
CA GLY A 41 -18.92 -7.44 1.27
C GLY A 41 -18.58 -5.96 1.08
N ALA A 42 -18.00 -5.28 2.06
CA ALA A 42 -17.36 -3.99 1.82
C ALA A 42 -16.16 -4.18 0.88
N PHE A 43 -15.94 -3.21 0.01
CA PHE A 43 -14.78 -3.17 -0.87
C PHE A 43 -13.54 -2.71 -0.08
N GLU A 44 -13.72 -1.69 0.76
CA GLU A 44 -12.64 -1.14 1.58
C GLU A 44 -13.18 -0.52 2.87
N TYR A 45 -12.29 -0.36 3.86
CA TYR A 45 -12.56 0.24 5.15
C TYR A 45 -11.52 1.30 5.48
N VAL A 46 -11.94 2.56 5.51
CA VAL A 46 -11.06 3.73 5.65
C VAL A 46 -11.35 4.44 6.97
N THR A 47 -10.30 4.80 7.71
CA THR A 47 -10.41 5.56 8.95
C THR A 47 -10.29 7.05 8.70
N LYS A 48 -11.00 7.86 9.47
CA LYS A 48 -10.87 9.33 9.47
C LYS A 48 -9.75 9.76 10.44
N PRO A 49 -8.98 10.82 10.15
CA PRO A 49 -9.11 11.75 9.01
C PRO A 49 -8.75 11.10 7.68
N ILE A 50 -9.46 11.44 6.62
CA ILE A 50 -9.29 10.84 5.30
C ILE A 50 -8.25 11.66 4.53
N ASN A 51 -7.21 10.99 4.05
CA ASN A 51 -6.30 11.58 3.08
C ASN A 51 -7.00 11.68 1.71
N PRO A 52 -7.12 12.89 1.11
CA PRO A 52 -7.79 13.06 -0.17
C PRO A 52 -7.21 12.19 -1.29
N ASP A 53 -5.89 12.00 -1.32
CA ASP A 53 -5.22 11.23 -2.36
C ASP A 53 -5.48 9.73 -2.21
N GLU A 54 -5.46 9.24 -0.98
CA GLU A 54 -5.74 7.84 -0.65
C GLU A 54 -7.19 7.45 -1.01
N ILE A 55 -8.16 8.30 -0.67
CA ILE A 55 -9.56 7.99 -0.98
C ILE A 55 -9.86 8.03 -2.48
N LEU A 56 -9.20 8.91 -3.25
CA LEU A 56 -9.34 8.94 -4.70
C LEU A 56 -8.80 7.66 -5.35
N ILE A 57 -7.67 7.16 -4.88
CA ILE A 57 -7.11 5.88 -5.32
C ILE A 57 -8.07 4.73 -4.99
N THR A 58 -8.58 4.70 -3.76
CA THR A 58 -9.52 3.68 -3.31
C THR A 58 -10.81 3.67 -4.14
N ILE A 59 -11.35 4.84 -4.46
CA ILE A 59 -12.53 4.97 -5.34
C ILE A 59 -12.20 4.48 -6.74
N GLY A 60 -11.05 4.87 -7.31
CA GLY A 60 -10.61 4.43 -8.63
C GLY A 60 -10.52 2.90 -8.71
N ASN A 61 -9.90 2.26 -7.72
CA ASN A 61 -9.80 0.80 -7.64
C ASN A 61 -11.17 0.13 -7.51
N ALA A 62 -12.06 0.73 -6.72
CA ALA A 62 -13.42 0.23 -6.54
C ALA A 62 -14.23 0.26 -7.84
N LEU A 63 -14.10 1.33 -8.64
CA LEU A 63 -14.80 1.48 -9.91
C LEU A 63 -14.25 0.52 -10.99
N ASN A 64 -12.93 0.35 -11.04
CA ASN A 64 -12.30 -0.56 -11.99
C ASN A 64 -12.66 -2.02 -11.72
N SER A 65 -12.69 -2.45 -10.46
CA SER A 65 -13.09 -3.82 -10.11
C SER A 65 -14.57 -4.10 -10.41
N ALA A 66 -15.44 -3.10 -10.35
CA ALA A 66 -16.84 -3.24 -10.73
C ALA A 66 -17.04 -3.40 -12.25
N GLN A 67 -16.10 -2.94 -13.08
CA GLN A 67 -16.13 -3.12 -14.53
C GLN A 67 -15.65 -4.50 -14.97
N ASP A 68 -14.67 -5.07 -14.28
CA ASP A 68 -14.12 -6.39 -14.59
C ASP A 68 -15.11 -7.54 -14.29
N GLU A 69 -16.00 -7.38 -13.30
CA GLU A 69 -17.04 -8.38 -13.00
C GLU A 69 -18.12 -8.48 -14.10
N ASN A 70 -18.32 -7.44 -14.90
CA ASN A 70 -19.27 -7.46 -16.01
C ASN A 70 -18.78 -8.21 -17.26
N GLN A 71 -17.51 -8.61 -17.33
CA GLN A 71 -16.94 -9.34 -18.49
C GLN A 71 -16.65 -10.82 -18.22
N LYS A 72 -16.88 -11.34 -17.01
CA LYS A 72 -16.67 -12.77 -16.70
C LYS A 72 -17.98 -13.56 -16.57
N GLY A 73 -18.69 -13.69 -17.69
CA GLY A 73 -19.56 -14.82 -17.95
C GLY A 73 -18.88 -15.77 -18.91
N ASN A 74 -18.33 -16.85 -18.46
CA ASN A 74 -17.65 -17.98 -19.10
C ASN A 74 -16.12 -17.96 -19.09
N SER A 75 -15.55 -18.65 -18.13
CA SER A 75 -14.53 -19.70 -18.39
C SER A 75 -14.06 -20.34 -17.10
N GLU A 76 -13.91 -21.64 -17.17
CA GLU A 76 -13.64 -22.62 -16.13
C GLU A 76 -12.33 -22.43 -15.34
N VAL A 77 -12.43 -22.82 -14.09
CA VAL A 77 -11.44 -23.32 -13.15
C VAL A 77 -10.07 -23.67 -13.75
N ASN A 78 -9.04 -22.91 -13.39
CA ASN A 78 -7.70 -23.46 -13.29
C ASN A 78 -6.97 -22.87 -12.07
N LYS A 79 -6.62 -23.77 -11.16
CA LYS A 79 -5.76 -23.51 -10.01
C LYS A 79 -4.38 -23.09 -10.50
N THR A 80 -3.98 -21.84 -10.25
CA THR A 80 -2.55 -21.50 -10.26
C THR A 80 -2.28 -20.26 -9.40
N GLN A 81 -1.41 -20.46 -8.45
CA GLN A 81 -0.50 -19.49 -7.81
C GLN A 81 -1.06 -18.09 -7.50
N LYS A 82 -1.15 -17.83 -6.21
CA LYS A 82 -1.31 -16.47 -5.65
C LYS A 82 -0.17 -15.58 -6.18
N LYS A 83 -0.41 -14.90 -7.29
CA LYS A 83 0.34 -13.70 -7.63
C LYS A 83 -0.10 -12.64 -6.62
N HIS A 84 0.85 -12.11 -5.87
CA HIS A 84 0.65 -10.85 -5.16
C HIS A 84 0.07 -9.84 -6.14
N PRO A 85 -0.98 -9.08 -5.77
CA PRO A 85 -1.49 -8.05 -6.67
C PRO A 85 -0.35 -7.08 -6.95
N THR A 86 0.04 -6.97 -8.19
CA THR A 86 0.80 -5.82 -8.67
C THR A 86 -0.01 -4.59 -8.30
N ALA A 87 0.54 -3.76 -7.42
CA ALA A 87 -0.08 -2.50 -7.06
C ALA A 87 -0.50 -1.78 -8.35
N PRO A 88 -1.73 -1.22 -8.42
CA PRO A 88 -2.17 -0.48 -9.59
C PRO A 88 -1.15 0.60 -9.89
N ALA A 89 -0.85 0.80 -11.17
CA ALA A 89 0.02 1.88 -11.60
C ALA A 89 -0.56 3.19 -11.05
N LEU A 90 0.04 3.70 -9.98
CA LEU A 90 -0.31 5.00 -9.43
C LEU A 90 -0.10 6.00 -10.58
N MET A 91 -1.18 6.63 -11.05
CA MET A 91 -1.09 7.69 -12.05
C MET A 91 -0.54 8.94 -11.35
N PHE A 92 0.77 8.97 -11.18
CA PHE A 92 1.45 10.17 -10.71
C PHE A 92 1.44 11.24 -11.80
N VAL A 93 1.16 12.47 -11.41
CA VAL A 93 1.25 13.62 -12.32
C VAL A 93 2.72 13.98 -12.50
N GLU A 94 3.25 13.72 -13.68
CA GLU A 94 4.64 14.08 -14.03
C GLU A 94 4.80 15.60 -14.05
N GLY A 95 5.77 16.13 -13.32
CA GLY A 95 6.11 17.55 -13.34
C GLY A 95 6.68 17.96 -14.70
N LYS A 96 6.25 19.12 -15.22
CA LYS A 96 6.72 19.68 -16.50
C LYS A 96 7.82 20.74 -16.33
N SER A 97 8.19 21.08 -15.09
CA SER A 97 9.25 22.06 -14.80
C SER A 97 10.62 21.55 -15.23
N ASP A 98 11.56 22.46 -15.41
CA ASP A 98 12.93 22.09 -15.77
C ASP A 98 13.62 21.28 -14.67
N ARG A 99 13.30 21.54 -13.40
CA ARG A 99 13.74 20.71 -12.26
C ARG A 99 13.20 19.28 -12.35
N ALA A 100 11.93 19.11 -12.71
CA ALA A 100 11.35 17.77 -12.88
C ALA A 100 12.04 17.00 -14.03
N LYS A 101 12.36 17.67 -15.12
CA LYS A 101 13.13 17.08 -16.23
C LYS A 101 14.55 16.68 -15.81
N GLU A 102 15.18 17.48 -14.96
CA GLU A 102 16.51 17.18 -14.42
C GLU A 102 16.46 15.94 -13.51
N VAL A 103 15.49 15.86 -12.58
CA VAL A 103 15.27 14.67 -11.76
C VAL A 103 15.04 13.44 -12.62
N LYS A 104 14.26 13.54 -13.70
CA LYS A 104 14.03 12.43 -14.63
C LYS A 104 15.32 11.94 -15.27
N LYS A 105 16.18 12.85 -15.73
CA LYS A 105 17.49 12.49 -16.27
C LYS A 105 18.37 11.79 -15.25
N HIS A 106 18.35 12.23 -13.98
CA HIS A 106 19.08 11.55 -12.91
C HIS A 106 18.54 10.13 -12.66
N ILE A 107 17.22 9.95 -12.68
CA ILE A 107 16.60 8.64 -12.56
C ILE A 107 17.06 7.72 -13.70
N GLU A 108 16.99 8.17 -14.95
CA GLU A 108 17.43 7.41 -16.13
C GLU A 108 18.90 6.99 -16.05
N LEU A 109 19.75 7.84 -15.47
CA LEU A 109 21.17 7.55 -15.30
C LEU A 109 21.46 6.55 -14.20
N VAL A 110 20.72 6.64 -13.07
CA VAL A 110 21.01 5.86 -11.85
C VAL A 110 20.25 4.53 -11.82
N ALA A 111 19.04 4.46 -12.37
CA ALA A 111 18.18 3.28 -12.31
C ALA A 111 18.85 1.98 -12.80
N PRO A 112 19.67 1.97 -13.88
CA PRO A 112 20.34 0.74 -14.32
C PRO A 112 21.52 0.32 -13.44
N THR A 113 21.83 1.07 -12.39
CA THR A 113 22.96 0.78 -11.51
C THR A 113 22.55 0.05 -10.22
N ASN A 114 23.53 -0.50 -9.48
CA ASN A 114 23.32 -1.08 -8.16
C ASN A 114 23.58 -0.09 -7.01
N LEU A 115 23.55 1.22 -7.30
CA LEU A 115 23.80 2.24 -6.29
C LEU A 115 22.60 2.37 -5.34
N SER A 116 22.89 2.59 -4.06
CA SER A 116 21.89 3.10 -3.12
C SER A 116 21.64 4.57 -3.39
N VAL A 117 20.38 4.99 -3.36
CA VAL A 117 19.96 6.34 -3.71
C VAL A 117 19.32 7.01 -2.51
N ILE A 118 19.74 8.23 -2.19
CA ILE A 118 19.07 9.08 -1.22
C ILE A 118 18.19 10.07 -2.01
N VAL A 119 16.90 10.12 -1.66
CA VAL A 119 15.91 11.04 -2.24
C VAL A 119 15.59 12.10 -1.18
N GLU A 120 16.08 13.31 -1.39
CA GLU A 120 15.85 14.43 -0.47
C GLU A 120 14.74 15.35 -0.99
N GLY A 121 13.91 15.84 -0.08
CA GLY A 121 12.85 16.80 -0.41
C GLY A 121 11.88 16.96 0.76
N GLU A 122 11.13 18.06 0.75
CA GLU A 122 10.09 18.33 1.73
C GLU A 122 8.99 17.27 1.68
N SER A 123 8.14 17.23 2.72
CA SER A 123 6.99 16.34 2.73
C SER A 123 6.04 16.69 1.56
N GLY A 124 5.48 15.68 0.91
CA GLY A 124 4.56 15.87 -0.21
C GLY A 124 5.20 16.20 -1.57
N THR A 125 6.54 16.29 -1.69
CA THR A 125 7.23 16.59 -2.95
C THR A 125 7.32 15.44 -3.94
N GLY A 126 6.80 14.26 -3.58
CA GLY A 126 6.77 13.08 -4.45
C GLY A 126 7.99 12.17 -4.35
N LYS A 127 8.63 12.07 -3.18
CA LYS A 127 9.76 11.16 -2.94
C LYS A 127 9.42 9.71 -3.30
N GLU A 128 8.23 9.26 -2.94
CA GLU A 128 7.76 7.92 -3.30
C GLU A 128 7.61 7.74 -4.82
N TYR A 129 7.13 8.76 -5.54
CA TYR A 129 7.09 8.73 -7.01
C TYR A 129 8.48 8.51 -7.60
N VAL A 130 9.48 9.26 -7.13
CA VAL A 130 10.86 9.12 -7.59
C VAL A 130 11.39 7.72 -7.33
N SER A 131 11.16 7.15 -6.15
CA SER A 131 11.62 5.81 -5.79
C SER A 131 10.96 4.72 -6.63
N ARG A 132 9.66 4.82 -6.89
CA ARG A 132 8.93 3.90 -7.78
C ARG A 132 9.41 4.02 -9.22
N HIS A 133 9.68 5.25 -9.68
CA HIS A 133 10.18 5.48 -11.04
C HIS A 133 11.59 4.91 -11.23
N LEU A 134 12.48 5.06 -10.24
CA LEU A 134 13.79 4.39 -10.19
C LEU A 134 13.63 2.86 -10.29
N HIS A 135 12.75 2.26 -9.50
CA HIS A 135 12.50 0.83 -9.55
C HIS A 135 12.01 0.38 -10.94
N HIS A 136 11.02 1.08 -11.52
CA HIS A 136 10.47 0.71 -12.83
C HIS A 136 11.45 0.85 -13.98
N GLN A 137 12.46 1.71 -13.87
CA GLN A 137 13.51 1.86 -14.88
C GLN A 137 14.74 1.00 -14.58
N SER A 138 14.80 0.30 -13.46
CA SER A 138 15.91 -0.56 -13.08
C SER A 138 15.78 -1.97 -13.67
N ASP A 139 16.90 -2.71 -13.65
CA ASP A 139 16.93 -4.13 -13.98
C ASP A 139 16.08 -5.00 -13.03
N ARG A 140 15.58 -4.40 -11.94
CA ARG A 140 14.75 -5.04 -10.91
C ARG A 140 13.27 -4.72 -11.03
N LYS A 141 12.83 -4.11 -12.13
CA LYS A 141 11.43 -3.66 -12.35
C LYS A 141 10.37 -4.76 -12.16
N ASP A 142 10.74 -6.02 -12.42
CA ASP A 142 9.87 -7.20 -12.29
C ASP A 142 10.04 -7.91 -10.92
N LYS A 143 10.80 -7.33 -10.02
CA LYS A 143 11.07 -7.82 -8.66
C LYS A 143 10.23 -7.06 -7.63
N PRO A 144 10.17 -7.50 -6.37
CA PRO A 144 9.41 -6.81 -5.35
C PRO A 144 9.85 -5.35 -5.17
N PHE A 145 8.88 -4.45 -5.04
CA PHE A 145 9.07 -3.10 -4.52
C PHE A 145 8.39 -3.03 -3.15
N VAL A 146 9.18 -2.84 -2.12
CA VAL A 146 8.71 -2.73 -0.74
C VAL A 146 8.92 -1.31 -0.27
N ALA A 147 7.85 -0.65 0.17
CA ALA A 147 7.90 0.68 0.76
C ALA A 147 7.59 0.57 2.26
N LEU A 148 8.40 1.19 3.08
CA LEU A 148 8.25 1.24 4.53
C LEU A 148 8.36 2.69 5.01
N ASP A 149 7.32 3.15 5.68
CA ASP A 149 7.32 4.43 6.37
C ASP A 149 7.97 4.25 7.76
N CYS A 150 9.18 4.77 7.92
CA CYS A 150 9.92 4.69 9.17
C CYS A 150 9.35 5.62 10.26
N GLY A 151 8.61 6.67 9.86
CA GLY A 151 7.94 7.56 10.81
C GLY A 151 6.75 6.93 11.52
N ALA A 152 6.17 5.88 10.92
CA ALA A 152 5.08 5.12 11.50
C ALA A 152 5.54 3.99 12.44
N LEU A 153 6.86 3.71 12.52
CA LEU A 153 7.41 2.66 13.35
C LEU A 153 7.70 3.16 14.77
N SER A 154 7.32 2.38 15.77
CA SER A 154 7.84 2.59 17.12
C SER A 154 9.25 1.99 17.25
N ASP A 155 10.10 2.60 18.07
CA ASP A 155 11.48 2.15 18.29
C ASP A 155 11.55 0.65 18.65
N ASP A 156 10.63 0.18 19.50
CA ASP A 156 10.57 -1.23 19.94
C ASP A 156 10.25 -2.21 18.79
N LEU A 157 9.57 -1.75 17.74
CA LEU A 157 9.11 -2.61 16.64
C LEU A 157 9.96 -2.44 15.38
N ALA A 158 10.70 -1.36 15.24
CA ALA A 158 11.43 -1.02 14.02
C ALA A 158 12.40 -2.14 13.61
N GLY A 159 13.18 -2.68 14.55
CA GLY A 159 14.07 -3.82 14.29
C GLY A 159 13.32 -5.06 13.81
N SER A 160 12.18 -5.36 14.44
CA SER A 160 11.33 -6.49 14.05
C SER A 160 10.68 -6.31 12.69
N GLU A 161 10.25 -5.09 12.34
CA GLU A 161 9.70 -4.79 11.02
C GLU A 161 10.77 -4.88 9.93
N LEU A 162 11.92 -4.30 10.15
CA LEU A 162 13.01 -4.27 9.16
C LEU A 162 13.65 -5.64 8.93
N PHE A 163 14.04 -6.33 10.02
CA PHE A 163 14.85 -7.56 9.95
C PHE A 163 14.05 -8.83 10.21
N GLY A 164 12.82 -8.72 10.76
CA GLY A 164 12.04 -9.87 11.19
C GLY A 164 12.40 -10.38 12.58
N HIS A 165 11.70 -11.41 13.03
CA HIS A 165 11.99 -12.09 14.29
C HIS A 165 11.53 -13.54 14.27
N LEU A 166 12.13 -14.36 15.12
CA LEU A 166 11.67 -15.70 15.40
C LEU A 166 10.64 -15.69 16.54
N LYS A 167 9.75 -16.66 16.53
CA LYS A 167 8.82 -16.88 17.62
C LYS A 167 9.55 -16.93 18.97
N GLY A 168 9.06 -16.16 19.95
CA GLY A 168 9.63 -16.09 21.28
C GLY A 168 10.82 -15.14 21.45
N ALA A 169 11.20 -14.37 20.42
CA ALA A 169 12.30 -13.42 20.50
C ALA A 169 12.05 -12.30 21.53
N PHE A 170 10.79 -11.94 21.75
CA PHE A 170 10.39 -10.97 22.78
C PHE A 170 8.94 -11.23 23.24
N THR A 171 8.51 -10.57 24.30
CA THR A 171 7.14 -10.71 24.83
C THR A 171 6.12 -10.23 23.78
N GLY A 172 5.35 -11.17 23.23
CA GLY A 172 4.39 -10.91 22.16
C GLY A 172 4.80 -11.46 20.78
N ALA A 173 6.00 -11.99 20.61
CA ALA A 173 6.44 -12.69 19.40
C ALA A 173 5.81 -14.10 19.32
N LEU A 174 4.53 -14.15 18.92
CA LEU A 174 3.74 -15.38 18.89
C LEU A 174 4.07 -16.29 17.70
N GLN A 175 4.61 -15.73 16.62
CA GLN A 175 4.96 -16.42 15.37
C GLN A 175 6.27 -15.85 14.82
N ASP A 176 6.89 -16.58 13.89
CA ASP A 176 8.00 -16.06 13.10
C ASP A 176 7.48 -14.93 12.19
N LYS A 177 8.25 -13.88 12.04
CA LYS A 177 7.97 -12.77 11.14
C LYS A 177 9.14 -12.53 10.20
N GLU A 178 8.85 -12.52 8.92
CA GLU A 178 9.79 -12.11 7.88
C GLU A 178 9.92 -10.58 7.86
N GLY A 179 11.15 -10.06 7.83
CA GLY A 179 11.42 -8.64 7.78
C GLY A 179 11.33 -8.05 6.37
N GLN A 180 11.18 -6.72 6.29
CA GLN A 180 11.05 -6.01 5.01
C GLN A 180 12.30 -6.13 4.13
N PHE A 181 13.49 -6.27 4.71
CA PHE A 181 14.72 -6.54 3.95
C PHE A 181 14.64 -7.87 3.20
N VAL A 182 14.10 -8.90 3.83
CA VAL A 182 13.94 -10.22 3.20
C VAL A 182 12.82 -10.17 2.16
N ALA A 183 11.71 -9.52 2.47
CA ALA A 183 10.60 -9.32 1.54
C ALA A 183 11.02 -8.57 0.25
N ALA A 184 11.97 -7.63 0.36
CA ALA A 184 12.51 -6.87 -0.76
C ALA A 184 13.63 -7.59 -1.50
N ASN A 185 13.99 -8.82 -1.13
CA ASN A 185 15.14 -9.52 -1.66
C ASN A 185 15.15 -9.60 -3.20
N GLY A 186 16.24 -9.19 -3.80
CA GLY A 186 16.41 -9.09 -5.26
C GLY A 186 15.65 -7.94 -5.92
N GLY A 187 14.85 -7.20 -5.16
CA GLY A 187 14.04 -6.06 -5.59
C GLY A 187 14.56 -4.71 -5.10
N THR A 188 13.64 -3.86 -4.64
CA THR A 188 13.93 -2.52 -4.14
C THR A 188 13.21 -2.31 -2.81
N LEU A 189 13.95 -1.88 -1.78
CA LEU A 189 13.41 -1.40 -0.52
C LEU A 189 13.47 0.13 -0.52
N PHE A 190 12.34 0.77 -0.33
CA PHE A 190 12.21 2.22 -0.14
C PHE A 190 11.89 2.48 1.34
N LEU A 191 12.77 3.21 2.00
CA LEU A 191 12.61 3.64 3.38
C LEU A 191 12.24 5.13 3.36
N ASP A 192 10.97 5.45 3.63
CA ASP A 192 10.54 6.85 3.78
C ASP A 192 10.80 7.32 5.20
N GLU A 193 11.06 8.60 5.34
CA GLU A 193 11.34 9.26 6.63
C GLU A 193 12.41 8.54 7.49
N ILE A 194 13.45 8.01 6.87
CA ILE A 194 14.52 7.24 7.52
C ILE A 194 15.16 7.97 8.72
N GLY A 195 15.12 9.31 8.73
CA GLY A 195 15.62 10.11 9.86
C GLY A 195 14.84 9.94 11.16
N ASN A 196 13.66 9.31 11.11
CA ASN A 196 12.86 9.01 12.31
C ASN A 196 13.25 7.69 12.98
N LEU A 197 14.10 6.87 12.33
CA LEU A 197 14.65 5.68 12.99
C LEU A 197 15.64 6.08 14.08
N SER A 198 15.58 5.40 15.21
CA SER A 198 16.58 5.56 16.27
C SER A 198 17.92 4.99 15.83
N TYR A 199 19.02 5.50 16.41
CA TYR A 199 20.37 4.98 16.15
C TYR A 199 20.61 3.57 16.66
N GLU A 200 19.68 3.01 17.42
CA GLU A 200 19.78 1.66 17.98
C GLU A 200 19.27 0.57 17.03
N VAL A 201 18.55 0.97 15.96
CA VAL A 201 18.05 0.10 14.91
C VAL A 201 19.05 0.00 13.77
#